data_34aedc2af264092b2e0cf94a6f3ae0d0
#
_entry.id   34aedc2af264092b2e0cf94a6f3ae0d0
#
_cell.length_a   1.000
_cell.length_b   1.000
_cell.length_c   1.000
_cell.angle_alpha   90.00
_cell.angle_beta   90.00
_cell.angle_gamma   90.00
#
_symmetry.space_group_name_H-M   'P 1'
#
loop_
_entity.id
_entity.type
_entity.pdbx_description
1 polymer ?
#
loop_
_entity_poly.entity_id
_entity_poly.type
_entity_poly.pdbx_seq_one_letter_code
_entity_poly.pdbx_strand_id
1 'polypeptide(L)'
;RITASYGGASDWVEIDQEAGVLSQSDTQTVYSISTTPTSLNWDYDSTSGKSFSVTSRAQDQIRYRYSYDGGSTWGDWGDWQNNGSSYSASYNSSITSGSSYFSISGNTVTPEGSNTTFSANTGTVTVSNAGDTAYVSLSQDGAPADYDYRISISPSSYNFSSSAGSHNFTVTVEQRSKPVTSSSWGSWSTIGNNYSSSISGTGFSRSQSGDTVTVNVTSNTSTTSGRNGTLTVTCDYTSDLTGTKPSASASLTQDAYVDITTKTEYQYEFSVSPTSLSFSADGGTQSVTVTSRRRPITLTYTNGSLTNESAGSWSTWSSYSGRISSGAGFSVSGTS
;
A
#
# COMPACT_ATOMS: atom_id res chain seq x y z
N ARG A 1 -83.00 51.02 -42.48
CA ARG A 1 -83.55 52.11 -43.25
C ARG A 1 -85.08 52.19 -43.05
N ILE A 2 -85.58 53.36 -42.69
CA ILE A 2 -86.97 53.59 -42.54
C ILE A 2 -87.36 54.63 -43.63
N THR A 3 -88.36 54.34 -44.46
CA THR A 3 -88.82 55.20 -45.52
C THR A 3 -90.20 55.74 -45.18
N ALA A 4 -90.46 57.08 -45.32
CA ALA A 4 -91.74 57.68 -45.26
C ALA A 4 -92.17 58.22 -46.65
N SER A 5 -93.44 57.91 -47.14
CA SER A 5 -93.95 58.32 -48.44
C SER A 5 -95.32 59.00 -48.31
N TYR A 6 -95.52 60.11 -49.05
CA TYR A 6 -96.81 60.82 -49.18
C TYR A 6 -96.95 61.57 -50.53
N GLY A 7 -98.10 61.44 -51.24
CA GLY A 7 -98.38 62.15 -52.46
C GLY A 7 -97.37 62.01 -53.62
N GLY A 8 -96.70 60.94 -53.75
CA GLY A 8 -95.70 60.62 -54.78
C GLY A 8 -94.24 61.06 -54.41
N ALA A 9 -94.07 61.66 -53.28
CA ALA A 9 -92.78 61.97 -52.73
C ALA A 9 -92.42 60.97 -51.62
N SER A 10 -91.16 60.54 -51.52
CA SER A 10 -90.62 59.71 -50.43
C SER A 10 -89.28 60.19 -49.95
N ASP A 11 -89.10 60.13 -48.65
CA ASP A 11 -87.83 60.38 -47.98
C ASP A 11 -87.48 59.21 -47.02
N TRP A 12 -86.28 59.10 -46.66
CA TRP A 12 -85.83 57.96 -45.88
C TRP A 12 -84.75 58.39 -44.88
N VAL A 13 -84.68 57.63 -43.81
CA VAL A 13 -83.56 57.73 -42.80
C VAL A 13 -82.93 56.37 -42.76
N GLU A 14 -81.65 56.35 -42.82
CA GLU A 14 -80.92 55.13 -42.62
C GLU A 14 -80.65 54.99 -41.13
N ILE A 15 -80.96 53.85 -40.60
CA ILE A 15 -80.65 53.53 -39.21
C ILE A 15 -79.57 52.42 -39.28
N ASP A 16 -78.39 52.79 -38.89
CA ASP A 16 -77.30 51.87 -38.64
C ASP A 16 -77.28 51.53 -37.15
N GLN A 17 -77.32 50.25 -36.92
CA GLN A 17 -77.05 49.78 -35.57
C GLN A 17 -75.62 49.17 -35.59
N GLU A 18 -74.76 49.72 -34.84
CA GLU A 18 -73.42 49.10 -34.71
C GLU A 18 -73.51 47.74 -34.07
N ALA A 19 -72.75 46.79 -34.63
CA ALA A 19 -72.65 45.44 -34.09
C ALA A 19 -72.09 45.52 -32.67
N GLY A 20 -72.77 44.85 -31.76
CA GLY A 20 -72.26 44.80 -30.35
C GLY A 20 -70.91 44.13 -30.29
N VAL A 21 -70.05 44.65 -29.45
CA VAL A 21 -68.74 44.04 -29.15
C VAL A 21 -68.98 42.74 -28.36
N LEU A 22 -68.58 41.62 -28.91
CA LEU A 22 -68.58 40.36 -28.20
C LEU A 22 -67.20 40.10 -27.63
N SER A 23 -67.13 39.55 -26.42
CA SER A 23 -65.89 39.13 -25.80
C SER A 23 -65.93 37.62 -25.54
N GLN A 24 -64.78 36.98 -25.68
CA GLN A 24 -64.54 35.61 -25.31
C GLN A 24 -63.36 35.57 -24.35
N SER A 25 -63.48 34.83 -23.27
CA SER A 25 -62.39 34.66 -22.29
C SER A 25 -61.86 33.22 -22.35
N ASP A 26 -60.60 33.10 -22.00
CA ASP A 26 -59.92 31.86 -21.75
C ASP A 26 -59.22 31.95 -20.40
N THR A 27 -59.11 30.84 -19.65
CA THR A 27 -58.57 30.81 -18.31
C THR A 27 -57.56 29.72 -18.18
N GLN A 28 -56.50 29.96 -17.40
CA GLN A 28 -55.52 28.98 -16.99
C GLN A 28 -55.12 29.23 -15.52
N THR A 29 -54.53 28.19 -14.89
CA THR A 29 -53.86 28.31 -13.59
C THR A 29 -52.39 28.06 -13.80
N VAL A 30 -51.55 29.00 -13.39
CA VAL A 30 -50.08 28.86 -13.39
C VAL A 30 -49.63 28.54 -11.98
N TYR A 31 -48.76 27.54 -11.90
CA TYR A 31 -48.24 27.07 -10.64
C TYR A 31 -46.77 27.49 -10.47
N SER A 32 -46.34 27.70 -9.23
CA SER A 32 -44.96 27.88 -8.86
C SER A 32 -44.66 27.16 -7.56
N ILE A 33 -43.42 26.61 -7.47
CA ILE A 33 -42.98 25.95 -6.26
C ILE A 33 -41.49 26.24 -6.02
N SER A 34 -41.12 26.43 -4.75
CA SER A 34 -39.73 26.60 -4.36
C SER A 34 -39.48 25.98 -2.98
N THR A 35 -38.22 25.64 -2.73
CA THR A 35 -37.75 25.04 -1.47
C THR A 35 -36.65 25.87 -0.84
N THR A 36 -36.61 25.92 0.49
CA THR A 36 -35.54 26.59 1.24
C THR A 36 -35.21 25.80 2.51
N PRO A 37 -33.95 25.37 2.69
CA PRO A 37 -32.83 25.40 1.74
C PRO A 37 -33.04 24.47 0.54
N THR A 38 -32.23 24.67 -0.50
CA THR A 38 -32.21 23.77 -1.71
C THR A 38 -31.23 22.62 -1.57
N SER A 39 -30.52 22.49 -0.42
CA SER A 39 -29.65 21.38 -0.08
C SER A 39 -29.65 21.10 1.41
N LEU A 40 -29.50 19.84 1.78
CA LEU A 40 -29.34 19.37 3.15
C LEU A 40 -28.07 18.52 3.21
N ASN A 41 -27.15 18.85 4.11
CA ASN A 41 -25.87 18.18 4.25
C ASN A 41 -25.72 17.64 5.67
N TRP A 42 -25.14 16.46 5.84
CA TRP A 42 -24.87 15.80 7.10
C TRP A 42 -23.40 15.35 7.16
N ASP A 43 -22.84 15.37 8.36
CA ASP A 43 -21.60 14.67 8.65
C ASP A 43 -21.83 13.14 8.53
N TYR A 44 -20.75 12.39 8.30
CA TYR A 44 -20.81 10.95 8.03
C TYR A 44 -21.50 10.13 9.14
N ASP A 45 -21.45 10.56 10.39
CA ASP A 45 -22.03 9.87 11.56
C ASP A 45 -23.36 10.45 12.02
N SER A 46 -23.83 11.53 11.38
CA SER A 46 -25.08 12.20 11.76
C SER A 46 -26.29 11.43 11.27
N THR A 47 -27.23 11.18 12.18
CA THR A 47 -28.53 10.54 11.94
C THR A 47 -29.69 11.47 12.27
N SER A 48 -29.42 12.76 12.53
CA SER A 48 -30.45 13.73 12.90
C SER A 48 -31.23 14.20 11.68
N GLY A 49 -32.54 14.33 11.80
CA GLY A 49 -33.40 14.89 10.74
C GLY A 49 -33.11 16.38 10.50
N LYS A 50 -33.11 16.80 9.23
CA LYS A 50 -33.10 18.21 8.81
C LYS A 50 -34.30 18.53 7.94
N SER A 51 -34.87 19.70 8.12
CA SER A 51 -36.10 20.11 7.43
C SER A 51 -35.84 21.20 6.40
N PHE A 52 -36.70 21.25 5.39
CA PHE A 52 -36.80 22.32 4.42
C PHE A 52 -38.21 22.88 4.41
N SER A 53 -38.35 24.15 4.00
CA SER A 53 -39.63 24.81 3.80
C SER A 53 -40.02 24.75 2.34
N VAL A 54 -41.31 24.65 2.06
CA VAL A 54 -41.88 24.69 0.72
C VAL A 54 -42.79 25.88 0.57
N THR A 55 -42.61 26.65 -0.49
CA THR A 55 -43.55 27.69 -0.93
C THR A 55 -44.16 27.19 -2.23
N SER A 56 -45.44 26.80 -2.19
CA SER A 56 -46.21 26.35 -3.36
C SER A 56 -47.40 27.27 -3.55
N ARG A 57 -47.52 27.87 -4.75
CA ARG A 57 -48.58 28.82 -5.09
C ARG A 57 -49.19 28.47 -6.41
N ALA A 58 -50.47 28.88 -6.54
CA ALA A 58 -51.23 28.91 -7.77
C ALA A 58 -51.70 30.33 -8.06
N GLN A 59 -51.74 30.71 -9.33
CA GLN A 59 -52.20 31.97 -9.81
C GLN A 59 -53.13 31.74 -11.01
N ASP A 60 -54.41 32.04 -10.82
CA ASP A 60 -55.35 32.03 -11.92
C ASP A 60 -55.09 33.22 -12.85
N GLN A 61 -55.14 32.98 -14.13
CA GLN A 61 -54.95 33.96 -15.18
C GLN A 61 -56.12 33.90 -16.15
N ILE A 62 -56.45 35.05 -16.73
CA ILE A 62 -57.49 35.20 -17.73
C ILE A 62 -56.96 36.02 -18.90
N ARG A 63 -57.37 35.70 -20.09
CA ARG A 63 -57.17 36.52 -21.30
C ARG A 63 -58.46 36.67 -22.07
N TYR A 64 -58.55 37.73 -22.86
CA TYR A 64 -59.73 38.05 -23.66
C TYR A 64 -59.36 38.20 -25.13
N ARG A 65 -60.34 37.92 -25.99
CA ARG A 65 -60.37 38.33 -27.40
C ARG A 65 -61.72 38.93 -27.72
N TYR A 66 -61.77 39.79 -28.72
CA TYR A 66 -62.94 40.54 -29.06
C TYR A 66 -63.35 40.37 -30.51
N SER A 67 -64.65 40.44 -30.76
CA SER A 67 -65.23 40.51 -32.09
C SER A 67 -66.08 41.74 -32.21
N TYR A 68 -65.89 42.49 -33.27
CA TYR A 68 -66.59 43.76 -33.53
C TYR A 68 -67.65 43.62 -34.67
N ASP A 69 -67.81 42.42 -35.21
CA ASP A 69 -68.71 42.12 -36.29
C ASP A 69 -69.78 41.06 -35.93
N GLY A 70 -70.12 41.02 -34.66
CA GLY A 70 -71.15 40.09 -34.17
C GLY A 70 -70.71 38.64 -34.10
N GLY A 71 -69.39 38.37 -34.00
CA GLY A 71 -68.83 37.00 -33.88
C GLY A 71 -68.40 36.35 -35.21
N SER A 72 -68.46 37.13 -36.30
CA SER A 72 -68.05 36.62 -37.62
C SER A 72 -66.52 36.50 -37.73
N THR A 73 -65.79 37.44 -37.18
CA THR A 73 -64.34 37.39 -37.05
C THR A 73 -63.89 37.69 -35.59
N TRP A 74 -62.83 37.08 -35.16
CA TRP A 74 -62.26 37.29 -33.83
C TRP A 74 -60.85 37.83 -33.97
N GLY A 75 -60.50 38.83 -33.16
CA GLY A 75 -59.15 39.31 -33.01
C GLY A 75 -58.27 38.28 -32.31
N ASP A 76 -56.98 38.58 -32.27
CA ASP A 76 -56.00 37.80 -31.51
C ASP A 76 -56.32 37.81 -30.02
N TRP A 77 -55.87 36.72 -29.34
CA TRP A 77 -55.93 36.68 -27.90
C TRP A 77 -54.99 37.74 -27.30
N GLY A 78 -55.50 38.51 -26.34
CA GLY A 78 -54.67 39.38 -25.53
C GLY A 78 -53.70 38.61 -24.59
N ASP A 79 -52.84 39.36 -23.92
CA ASP A 79 -51.90 38.78 -22.96
C ASP A 79 -52.65 38.23 -21.74
N TRP A 80 -52.03 37.17 -21.13
CA TRP A 80 -52.52 36.64 -19.87
C TRP A 80 -52.43 37.68 -18.75
N GLN A 81 -53.48 37.88 -18.02
CA GLN A 81 -53.58 38.79 -16.86
C GLN A 81 -53.93 38.00 -15.61
N ASN A 82 -53.35 38.37 -14.46
CA ASN A 82 -53.72 37.75 -13.20
C ASN A 82 -55.20 37.97 -12.90
N ASN A 83 -55.90 36.89 -12.61
CA ASN A 83 -57.31 36.92 -12.21
C ASN A 83 -57.40 36.66 -10.68
N GLY A 84 -57.36 37.74 -9.90
CA GLY A 84 -57.28 37.66 -8.45
C GLY A 84 -55.86 37.52 -7.87
N SER A 85 -55.75 37.28 -6.56
CA SER A 85 -54.49 37.09 -5.85
C SER A 85 -54.03 35.63 -5.94
N SER A 86 -52.71 35.41 -5.92
CA SER A 86 -52.15 34.04 -5.80
C SER A 86 -52.54 33.42 -4.46
N TYR A 87 -52.75 32.11 -4.45
CA TYR A 87 -53.15 31.32 -3.28
C TYR A 87 -52.23 30.12 -3.09
N SER A 88 -52.25 29.50 -1.90
CA SER A 88 -51.45 28.30 -1.62
C SER A 88 -51.97 27.11 -2.42
N ALA A 89 -51.06 26.40 -3.07
CA ALA A 89 -51.33 25.16 -3.74
C ALA A 89 -50.82 23.93 -2.97
N SER A 90 -51.56 22.86 -3.01
CA SER A 90 -51.10 21.59 -2.44
C SER A 90 -49.86 21.06 -3.20
N TYR A 91 -48.99 20.35 -2.52
CA TYR A 91 -47.79 19.76 -3.09
C TYR A 91 -47.52 18.36 -2.49
N ASN A 92 -46.71 17.61 -3.16
CA ASN A 92 -46.15 16.35 -2.68
C ASN A 92 -44.64 16.43 -2.62
N SER A 93 -44.02 15.77 -1.64
CA SER A 93 -42.58 15.62 -1.51
C SER A 93 -42.22 14.13 -1.43
N SER A 94 -41.19 13.72 -2.17
CA SER A 94 -40.69 12.34 -2.13
C SER A 94 -39.21 12.29 -2.46
N ILE A 95 -38.51 11.29 -1.91
CA ILE A 95 -37.13 11.00 -2.31
C ILE A 95 -37.17 10.28 -3.65
N THR A 96 -36.58 10.90 -4.68
CA THR A 96 -36.52 10.36 -6.04
C THR A 96 -35.18 9.69 -6.37
N SER A 97 -34.14 9.98 -5.58
CA SER A 97 -32.87 9.25 -5.59
C SER A 97 -32.29 9.19 -4.18
N GLY A 98 -31.49 8.15 -3.88
CA GLY A 98 -30.85 7.98 -2.55
C GLY A 98 -31.78 7.44 -1.47
N SER A 99 -32.90 6.82 -1.79
CA SER A 99 -33.87 6.23 -0.84
C SER A 99 -33.31 5.09 -0.01
N SER A 100 -32.15 4.53 -0.35
CA SER A 100 -31.40 3.58 0.47
C SER A 100 -30.58 4.24 1.60
N TYR A 101 -30.39 5.54 1.53
CA TYR A 101 -29.57 6.32 2.46
C TYR A 101 -30.36 7.32 3.28
N PHE A 102 -31.55 7.73 2.78
CA PHE A 102 -32.35 8.76 3.39
C PHE A 102 -33.83 8.38 3.42
N SER A 103 -34.51 8.76 4.48
CA SER A 103 -35.96 8.72 4.59
C SER A 103 -36.55 10.12 4.71
N ILE A 104 -37.82 10.28 4.37
CA ILE A 104 -38.54 11.53 4.46
C ILE A 104 -39.88 11.37 5.20
N SER A 105 -40.17 12.28 6.10
CA SER A 105 -41.46 12.42 6.77
C SER A 105 -41.90 13.86 6.72
N GLY A 106 -42.98 14.17 5.97
CA GLY A 106 -43.33 15.53 5.64
C GLY A 106 -42.21 16.22 4.87
N ASN A 107 -41.66 17.30 5.45
CA ASN A 107 -40.54 18.05 4.90
C ASN A 107 -39.24 17.82 5.70
N THR A 108 -39.17 16.79 6.50
CA THR A 108 -37.97 16.42 7.25
C THR A 108 -37.34 15.19 6.66
N VAL A 109 -36.07 15.30 6.27
CA VAL A 109 -35.24 14.19 5.75
C VAL A 109 -34.30 13.74 6.86
N THR A 110 -34.14 12.43 6.98
CA THR A 110 -33.28 11.78 7.99
C THR A 110 -32.39 10.75 7.29
N PRO A 111 -31.06 10.76 7.53
CA PRO A 111 -30.20 9.64 7.11
C PRO A 111 -30.61 8.34 7.78
N GLU A 112 -30.60 7.20 7.06
CA GLU A 112 -30.95 5.87 7.58
C GLU A 112 -29.90 5.33 8.56
N GLY A 113 -28.70 5.91 8.58
CA GLY A 113 -27.62 5.51 9.49
C GLY A 113 -26.35 6.33 9.22
N SER A 114 -25.29 6.03 9.98
CA SER A 114 -23.95 6.55 9.69
C SER A 114 -23.45 6.01 8.35
N ASN A 115 -22.78 6.86 7.56
CA ASN A 115 -22.14 6.42 6.33
C ASN A 115 -20.95 5.51 6.65
N THR A 116 -20.97 4.29 6.11
CA THR A 116 -19.93 3.27 6.31
C THR A 116 -18.99 3.12 5.13
N THR A 117 -18.99 4.11 4.22
CA THR A 117 -18.14 4.14 3.02
C THR A 117 -17.28 5.40 3.00
N PHE A 118 -16.24 5.39 2.18
CA PHE A 118 -15.40 6.58 1.96
C PHE A 118 -16.07 7.63 1.07
N SER A 119 -17.08 7.24 0.29
CA SER A 119 -17.81 8.13 -0.60
C SER A 119 -19.03 8.70 0.09
N ALA A 120 -19.37 9.95 -0.23
CA ALA A 120 -20.60 10.55 0.26
C ALA A 120 -21.83 9.79 -0.24
N ASN A 121 -22.82 9.62 0.63
CA ASN A 121 -24.16 9.23 0.25
C ASN A 121 -24.89 10.46 -0.32
N THR A 122 -25.50 10.34 -1.49
CA THR A 122 -26.22 11.45 -2.13
C THR A 122 -27.65 11.07 -2.46
N GLY A 123 -28.52 12.07 -2.54
CA GLY A 123 -29.91 11.88 -2.87
C GLY A 123 -30.59 13.15 -3.36
N THR A 124 -31.85 13.04 -3.71
CA THR A 124 -32.68 14.17 -4.13
C THR A 124 -34.10 14.00 -3.62
N VAL A 125 -34.63 15.03 -2.99
CA VAL A 125 -36.06 15.19 -2.78
C VAL A 125 -36.64 15.97 -3.95
N THR A 126 -37.68 15.43 -4.55
CA THR A 126 -38.51 16.12 -5.52
C THR A 126 -39.78 16.60 -4.83
N VAL A 127 -40.06 17.89 -4.97
CA VAL A 127 -41.27 18.53 -4.47
C VAL A 127 -42.06 19.07 -5.65
N SER A 128 -43.29 18.63 -5.85
CA SER A 128 -44.09 18.97 -7.02
C SER A 128 -45.50 19.38 -6.65
N ASN A 129 -46.04 20.34 -7.38
CA ASN A 129 -47.46 20.68 -7.41
C ASN A 129 -48.05 20.33 -8.79
N ALA A 130 -49.24 20.83 -9.13
CA ALA A 130 -49.96 20.49 -10.35
C ALA A 130 -49.25 20.93 -11.65
N GLY A 131 -48.29 21.85 -11.61
CA GLY A 131 -47.67 22.40 -12.82
C GLY A 131 -46.18 22.74 -12.70
N ASP A 132 -45.55 22.60 -11.51
CA ASP A 132 -44.16 23.00 -11.28
C ASP A 132 -43.45 22.02 -10.32
N THR A 133 -42.10 22.02 -10.35
CA THR A 133 -41.28 21.08 -9.59
C THR A 133 -40.04 21.83 -9.03
N ALA A 134 -39.74 21.57 -7.76
CA ALA A 134 -38.51 22.00 -7.09
C ALA A 134 -37.76 20.83 -6.50
N TYR A 135 -36.46 21.01 -6.25
CA TYR A 135 -35.56 19.95 -5.79
C TYR A 135 -34.83 20.39 -4.53
N VAL A 136 -34.55 19.39 -3.66
CA VAL A 136 -33.62 19.53 -2.54
C VAL A 136 -32.55 18.48 -2.66
N SER A 137 -31.30 18.91 -2.83
CA SER A 137 -30.15 18.02 -2.88
C SER A 137 -29.79 17.51 -1.49
N LEU A 138 -29.47 16.23 -1.38
CA LEU A 138 -29.09 15.57 -0.13
C LEU A 138 -27.64 15.09 -0.22
N SER A 139 -26.86 15.29 0.84
CA SER A 139 -25.50 14.78 0.94
C SER A 139 -25.18 14.41 2.39
N GLN A 140 -24.69 13.18 2.62
CA GLN A 140 -24.06 12.78 3.86
C GLN A 140 -22.59 12.45 3.55
N ASP A 141 -21.67 13.07 4.27
CA ASP A 141 -20.22 12.94 4.00
C ASP A 141 -19.76 11.49 4.06
N GLY A 142 -18.69 11.18 3.33
CA GLY A 142 -17.97 9.90 3.46
C GLY A 142 -17.25 9.82 4.80
N ALA A 143 -17.18 8.62 5.38
CA ALA A 143 -16.48 8.42 6.63
C ALA A 143 -14.96 8.57 6.45
N PRO A 144 -14.25 9.19 7.39
CA PRO A 144 -12.78 9.22 7.39
C PRO A 144 -12.20 7.80 7.50
N ALA A 145 -10.92 7.67 7.16
CA ALA A 145 -10.23 6.39 7.17
C ALA A 145 -9.50 6.13 8.49
N ASP A 146 -9.65 4.91 9.03
CA ASP A 146 -8.66 4.28 9.90
C ASP A 146 -7.62 3.56 9.03
N TYR A 147 -6.36 3.57 9.47
CA TYR A 147 -5.27 2.90 8.81
C TYR A 147 -4.62 1.86 9.72
N ASP A 148 -4.25 0.73 9.14
CA ASP A 148 -3.46 -0.29 9.79
C ASP A 148 -2.24 -0.62 8.93
N TYR A 149 -1.11 -0.87 9.59
CA TYR A 149 0.18 -1.06 8.94
C TYR A 149 0.82 -2.36 9.38
N ARG A 150 1.61 -2.96 8.50
CA ARG A 150 2.54 -4.04 8.83
C ARG A 150 3.85 -3.87 8.10
N ILE A 151 4.91 -4.43 8.67
CA ILE A 151 6.25 -4.40 8.10
C ILE A 151 6.85 -5.80 8.15
N SER A 152 7.58 -6.17 7.13
CA SER A 152 8.33 -7.42 7.08
C SER A 152 9.73 -7.20 6.54
N ILE A 153 10.64 -8.12 6.85
CA ILE A 153 12.02 -8.13 6.40
C ILE A 153 12.39 -9.52 5.88
N SER A 154 13.08 -9.59 4.77
CA SER A 154 13.53 -10.84 4.15
C SER A 154 14.98 -10.71 3.66
N PRO A 155 15.83 -11.71 3.98
CA PRO A 155 15.58 -12.86 4.85
C PRO A 155 15.42 -12.46 6.32
N SER A 156 14.84 -13.33 7.15
CA SER A 156 14.69 -13.10 8.60
C SER A 156 15.95 -13.42 9.40
N SER A 157 16.98 -13.95 8.75
CA SER A 157 18.30 -14.22 9.34
C SER A 157 19.36 -14.35 8.23
N TYR A 158 20.61 -14.04 8.58
CA TYR A 158 21.75 -14.29 7.69
C TYR A 158 23.02 -14.56 8.49
N ASN A 159 23.81 -15.55 8.03
CA ASN A 159 25.11 -15.88 8.59
C ASN A 159 26.22 -15.43 7.64
N PHE A 160 27.10 -14.58 8.12
CA PHE A 160 28.30 -14.13 7.43
C PHE A 160 29.47 -15.06 7.75
N SER A 161 30.34 -15.31 6.78
CA SER A 161 31.67 -15.90 7.06
C SER A 161 32.48 -14.98 7.96
N SER A 162 33.63 -15.45 8.46
CA SER A 162 34.56 -14.63 9.25
C SER A 162 35.19 -13.46 8.50
N SER A 163 35.16 -13.47 7.16
CA SER A 163 35.67 -12.37 6.33
C SER A 163 34.72 -11.17 6.32
N ALA A 164 35.26 -9.99 5.97
CA ALA A 164 34.42 -8.84 5.65
C ALA A 164 33.49 -9.14 4.48
N GLY A 165 32.28 -8.61 4.53
CA GLY A 165 31.28 -8.85 3.48
C GLY A 165 30.04 -8.00 3.65
N SER A 166 29.08 -8.20 2.76
CA SER A 166 27.80 -7.50 2.81
C SER A 166 26.64 -8.41 2.37
N HIS A 167 25.43 -8.12 2.84
CA HIS A 167 24.21 -8.79 2.43
C HIS A 167 23.04 -7.81 2.40
N ASN A 168 22.14 -8.00 1.44
CA ASN A 168 20.95 -7.17 1.27
C ASN A 168 19.73 -7.83 1.89
N PHE A 169 18.96 -7.03 2.61
CA PHE A 169 17.65 -7.39 3.16
C PHE A 169 16.59 -6.54 2.48
N THR A 170 15.51 -7.17 2.02
CA THR A 170 14.36 -6.48 1.46
C THR A 170 13.33 -6.22 2.56
N VAL A 171 12.86 -4.99 2.65
CA VAL A 171 11.83 -4.56 3.59
C VAL A 171 10.55 -4.28 2.83
N THR A 172 9.43 -4.78 3.31
CA THR A 172 8.11 -4.50 2.73
C THR A 172 7.23 -3.86 3.80
N VAL A 173 6.73 -2.66 3.49
CA VAL A 173 5.74 -1.96 4.31
C VAL A 173 4.41 -1.99 3.58
N GLU A 174 3.36 -2.42 4.27
CA GLU A 174 2.03 -2.51 3.72
C GLU A 174 1.02 -1.78 4.60
N GLN A 175 0.00 -1.26 3.95
CA GLN A 175 -1.12 -0.53 4.54
C GLN A 175 -2.43 -1.17 4.13
N ARG A 176 -3.42 -1.13 5.01
CA ARG A 176 -4.84 -1.30 4.68
C ARG A 176 -5.65 -0.21 5.37
N SER A 177 -6.84 0.05 4.86
CA SER A 177 -7.73 1.05 5.44
C SER A 177 -9.16 0.54 5.52
N LYS A 178 -9.94 1.18 6.39
CA LYS A 178 -11.39 1.03 6.49
C LYS A 178 -12.02 2.38 6.86
N PRO A 179 -13.28 2.64 6.50
CA PRO A 179 -14.03 3.72 7.12
C PRO A 179 -14.10 3.54 8.65
N VAL A 180 -13.98 4.61 9.43
CA VAL A 180 -14.04 4.54 10.92
C VAL A 180 -15.32 3.88 11.43
N THR A 181 -16.41 4.01 10.68
CA THR A 181 -17.74 3.44 10.97
C THR A 181 -17.91 1.99 10.50
N SER A 182 -16.94 1.44 9.75
CA SER A 182 -16.97 0.07 9.24
C SER A 182 -16.20 -0.88 10.14
N SER A 183 -16.70 -2.13 10.28
CA SER A 183 -15.96 -3.21 10.93
C SER A 183 -14.99 -3.95 10.00
N SER A 184 -15.10 -3.76 8.68
CA SER A 184 -14.36 -4.54 7.68
C SER A 184 -13.19 -3.75 7.12
N TRP A 185 -11.98 -4.34 7.20
CA TRP A 185 -10.76 -3.81 6.62
C TRP A 185 -10.67 -4.12 5.12
N GLY A 186 -10.11 -3.20 4.37
CA GLY A 186 -9.71 -3.42 2.98
C GLY A 186 -8.50 -4.36 2.85
N SER A 187 -8.11 -4.64 1.61
CA SER A 187 -6.93 -5.46 1.32
C SER A 187 -5.62 -4.72 1.63
N TRP A 188 -4.57 -5.48 1.97
CA TRP A 188 -3.23 -4.95 2.13
C TRP A 188 -2.66 -4.46 0.79
N SER A 189 -1.99 -3.31 0.82
CA SER A 189 -1.27 -2.75 -0.31
C SER A 189 0.10 -2.23 0.13
N THR A 190 1.12 -2.44 -0.70
CA THR A 190 2.48 -1.94 -0.44
C THR A 190 2.52 -0.42 -0.61
N ILE A 191 3.16 0.27 0.34
CA ILE A 191 3.25 1.74 0.37
C ILE A 191 4.67 2.30 0.25
N GLY A 192 5.66 1.44 -0.12
CA GLY A 192 7.04 1.87 -0.36
C GLY A 192 7.89 2.03 0.90
N ASN A 193 8.82 3.00 0.90
CA ASN A 193 9.97 3.07 1.80
C ASN A 193 9.72 3.85 3.10
N ASN A 194 8.54 3.76 3.66
CA ASN A 194 8.15 4.50 4.86
C ASN A 194 8.54 3.75 6.14
N TYR A 195 9.85 3.58 6.34
CA TYR A 195 10.40 2.92 7.52
C TYR A 195 11.78 3.45 7.89
N SER A 196 12.12 3.32 9.14
CA SER A 196 13.48 3.50 9.68
C SER A 196 14.11 2.15 9.99
N SER A 197 15.44 2.09 9.98
CA SER A 197 16.17 0.87 10.33
C SER A 197 17.24 1.16 11.39
N SER A 198 17.57 0.16 12.19
CA SER A 198 18.64 0.19 13.17
C SER A 198 19.37 -1.14 13.19
N ILE A 199 20.64 -1.14 13.62
CA ILE A 199 21.45 -2.34 13.74
C ILE A 199 22.16 -2.38 15.07
N SER A 200 22.26 -3.57 15.65
CA SER A 200 23.04 -3.85 16.86
C SER A 200 24.07 -4.93 16.58
N GLY A 201 25.06 -5.05 17.46
CA GLY A 201 26.13 -6.03 17.37
C GLY A 201 27.46 -5.41 16.89
N THR A 202 28.55 -5.87 17.49
CA THR A 202 29.90 -5.40 17.16
C THR A 202 30.32 -5.91 15.78
N GLY A 203 30.84 -5.01 14.94
CA GLY A 203 31.33 -5.34 13.60
C GLY A 203 30.29 -5.30 12.52
N PHE A 204 29.03 -5.02 12.88
CA PHE A 204 27.92 -4.82 11.91
C PHE A 204 27.66 -3.34 11.70
N SER A 205 27.39 -2.96 10.47
CA SER A 205 26.93 -1.63 10.07
C SER A 205 25.89 -1.75 8.98
N ARG A 206 25.12 -0.68 8.71
CA ARG A 206 24.06 -0.71 7.69
C ARG A 206 24.07 0.54 6.83
N SER A 207 23.52 0.40 5.62
CA SER A 207 23.04 1.49 4.78
C SER A 207 21.65 1.13 4.25
N GLN A 208 20.84 2.16 3.92
CA GLN A 208 19.47 1.98 3.45
C GLN A 208 19.28 2.73 2.15
N SER A 209 18.66 2.08 1.18
CA SER A 209 18.29 2.68 -0.11
C SER A 209 16.99 2.04 -0.59
N GLY A 210 15.95 2.85 -0.65
CA GLY A 210 14.64 2.36 -1.04
C GLY A 210 14.10 1.31 -0.05
N ASP A 211 13.64 0.20 -0.57
CA ASP A 211 13.18 -0.97 0.17
C ASP A 211 14.29 -1.94 0.60
N THR A 212 15.55 -1.57 0.33
CA THR A 212 16.72 -2.41 0.61
C THR A 212 17.54 -1.84 1.75
N VAL A 213 17.84 -2.70 2.74
CA VAL A 213 18.84 -2.44 3.77
C VAL A 213 20.04 -3.34 3.53
N THR A 214 21.20 -2.75 3.23
CA THR A 214 22.48 -3.47 3.11
C THR A 214 23.15 -3.51 4.45
N VAL A 215 23.42 -4.70 4.97
CA VAL A 215 24.24 -4.94 6.15
C VAL A 215 25.67 -5.22 5.71
N ASN A 216 26.63 -4.52 6.29
CA ASN A 216 28.05 -4.72 6.07
C ASN A 216 28.69 -5.25 7.37
N VAL A 217 29.63 -6.18 7.23
CA VAL A 217 30.40 -6.71 8.36
C VAL A 217 31.89 -6.53 8.13
N THR A 218 32.61 -6.22 9.20
CA THR A 218 34.09 -6.25 9.23
C THR A 218 34.57 -7.66 9.49
N SER A 219 35.81 -8.01 9.08
CA SER A 219 36.40 -9.31 9.36
C SER A 219 36.39 -9.62 10.86
N ASN A 220 35.98 -10.85 11.21
CA ASN A 220 36.10 -11.40 12.55
C ASN A 220 37.45 -12.13 12.65
N THR A 221 38.34 -11.63 13.46
CA THR A 221 39.69 -12.20 13.71
C THR A 221 39.74 -13.12 14.93
N SER A 222 38.64 -13.27 15.66
CA SER A 222 38.56 -14.16 16.80
C SER A 222 38.51 -15.60 16.33
N THR A 223 39.43 -16.44 16.82
CA THR A 223 39.45 -17.90 16.54
C THR A 223 38.51 -18.71 17.44
N THR A 224 37.91 -18.05 18.45
CA THR A 224 37.10 -18.75 19.47
C THR A 224 35.66 -18.33 19.50
N SER A 225 35.31 -17.17 18.93
CA SER A 225 33.96 -16.60 19.05
C SER A 225 33.48 -16.00 17.75
N GLY A 226 32.29 -16.41 17.32
CA GLY A 226 31.48 -15.71 16.33
C GLY A 226 30.91 -14.40 16.88
N ARG A 227 30.27 -13.61 16.02
CA ARG A 227 29.57 -12.37 16.40
C ARG A 227 28.09 -12.53 16.14
N ASN A 228 27.29 -11.84 16.96
CA ASN A 228 25.83 -11.77 16.79
C ASN A 228 25.39 -10.32 16.68
N GLY A 229 24.33 -10.08 15.92
CA GLY A 229 23.69 -8.79 15.75
C GLY A 229 22.22 -8.93 15.42
N THR A 230 21.54 -7.80 15.39
CA THR A 230 20.13 -7.73 15.00
C THR A 230 19.91 -6.50 14.13
N LEU A 231 19.34 -6.70 12.95
CA LEU A 231 18.79 -5.64 12.13
C LEU A 231 17.31 -5.48 12.48
N THR A 232 16.90 -4.29 12.90
CA THR A 232 15.50 -3.97 13.19
C THR A 232 15.01 -2.90 12.23
N VAL A 233 13.81 -3.10 11.67
CA VAL A 233 13.10 -2.13 10.84
C VAL A 233 11.80 -1.76 11.52
N THR A 234 11.43 -0.48 11.49
CA THR A 234 10.24 0.06 12.15
C THR A 234 9.48 0.94 11.18
N CYS A 235 8.20 0.69 10.99
CA CYS A 235 7.32 1.50 10.16
C CYS A 235 7.28 2.94 10.68
N ASP A 236 7.23 3.93 9.78
CA ASP A 236 7.16 5.34 10.19
C ASP A 236 5.75 5.76 10.63
N TYR A 237 4.73 5.00 10.23
CA TYR A 237 3.33 5.25 10.57
C TYR A 237 2.89 4.45 11.80
N THR A 238 2.01 5.07 12.57
CA THR A 238 1.31 4.42 13.70
C THR A 238 0.03 3.79 13.19
N SER A 239 -0.21 2.53 13.53
CA SER A 239 -1.47 1.84 13.23
C SER A 239 -2.58 2.35 14.14
N ASP A 240 -3.73 2.76 13.56
CA ASP A 240 -4.92 3.15 14.33
C ASP A 240 -5.51 1.96 15.09
N LEU A 241 -5.28 0.73 14.59
CA LEU A 241 -5.74 -0.50 15.25
C LEU A 241 -5.01 -0.78 16.56
N THR A 242 -3.69 -0.58 16.60
CA THR A 242 -2.84 -0.97 17.75
C THR A 242 -2.30 0.21 18.54
N GLY A 243 -2.36 1.42 17.99
CA GLY A 243 -1.76 2.62 18.56
C GLY A 243 -0.22 2.60 18.55
N THR A 244 0.41 1.70 17.80
CA THR A 244 1.86 1.50 17.79
C THR A 244 2.41 1.47 16.35
N LYS A 245 3.72 1.70 16.23
CA LYS A 245 4.46 1.52 14.97
C LYS A 245 4.89 0.06 14.85
N PRO A 246 4.47 -0.67 13.81
CA PRO A 246 4.92 -2.05 13.59
C PRO A 246 6.43 -2.13 13.37
N SER A 247 7.04 -3.21 13.83
CA SER A 247 8.47 -3.47 13.63
C SER A 247 8.72 -4.94 13.27
N ALA A 248 9.83 -5.19 12.56
CA ALA A 248 10.33 -6.52 12.23
C ALA A 248 11.85 -6.56 12.42
N SER A 249 12.40 -7.76 12.65
CA SER A 249 13.84 -7.92 12.88
C SER A 249 14.38 -9.11 12.11
N ALA A 250 15.68 -9.01 11.73
CA ALA A 250 16.47 -10.11 11.21
C ALA A 250 17.65 -10.40 12.11
N SER A 251 17.88 -11.70 12.39
CA SER A 251 19.03 -12.16 13.18
C SER A 251 20.28 -12.23 12.29
N LEU A 252 21.38 -11.69 12.80
CA LEU A 252 22.67 -11.66 12.12
C LEU A 252 23.68 -12.47 12.92
N THR A 253 24.43 -13.33 12.24
CA THR A 253 25.57 -14.03 12.83
C THR A 253 26.78 -13.86 11.93
N GLN A 254 27.97 -13.95 12.50
CA GLN A 254 29.23 -14.04 11.77
C GLN A 254 30.10 -15.11 12.41
N ASP A 255 30.64 -15.99 11.59
CA ASP A 255 31.50 -17.09 12.06
C ASP A 255 32.77 -16.58 12.72
N ALA A 256 33.34 -17.40 13.64
CA ALA A 256 34.70 -17.24 14.11
C ALA A 256 35.69 -17.45 12.96
N TYR A 257 36.82 -16.78 13.02
CA TYR A 257 37.94 -16.99 12.11
C TYR A 257 38.54 -18.39 12.32
N VAL A 258 38.84 -19.08 11.25
CA VAL A 258 39.54 -20.35 11.30
C VAL A 258 40.99 -20.14 10.83
N ASP A 259 41.94 -20.21 11.76
CA ASP A 259 43.34 -20.12 11.44
C ASP A 259 43.88 -21.50 11.07
N ILE A 260 44.35 -21.64 9.84
CA ILE A 260 44.95 -22.90 9.34
C ILE A 260 46.40 -22.64 9.00
N THR A 261 47.30 -23.31 9.76
CA THR A 261 48.75 -23.29 9.50
C THR A 261 49.25 -24.68 9.19
N THR A 262 50.31 -24.77 8.36
CA THR A 262 50.94 -26.02 8.05
C THR A 262 52.42 -25.96 8.38
N LYS A 263 52.97 -27.11 8.91
CA LYS A 263 54.38 -27.30 9.17
C LYS A 263 54.80 -28.57 8.45
N THR A 264 55.97 -28.53 7.81
CA THR A 264 56.56 -29.72 7.22
C THR A 264 57.72 -30.22 8.11
N GLU A 265 57.64 -31.44 8.54
CA GLU A 265 58.72 -32.20 9.20
C GLU A 265 59.18 -33.32 8.29
N TYR A 266 60.27 -34.01 8.62
CA TYR A 266 60.78 -35.13 7.85
C TYR A 266 60.91 -36.34 8.73
N GLN A 267 60.43 -37.48 8.23
CA GLN A 267 60.67 -38.79 8.76
C GLN A 267 61.84 -39.43 7.99
N TYR A 268 62.74 -40.06 8.71
CA TYR A 268 63.93 -40.71 8.14
C TYR A 268 63.88 -42.21 8.36
N GLU A 269 64.44 -42.97 7.40
CA GLU A 269 64.63 -44.39 7.48
C GLU A 269 66.06 -44.71 7.03
N PHE A 270 66.65 -45.65 7.74
CA PHE A 270 68.03 -46.12 7.47
C PHE A 270 68.04 -47.58 7.12
N SER A 271 68.96 -47.98 6.25
CA SER A 271 69.26 -49.37 5.92
C SER A 271 70.76 -49.63 5.99
N VAL A 272 71.14 -50.69 6.61
CA VAL A 272 72.54 -51.14 6.76
C VAL A 272 72.68 -52.55 6.15
N SER A 273 73.66 -52.71 5.28
CA SER A 273 73.88 -53.99 4.62
C SER A 273 75.37 -54.25 4.47
N PRO A 274 75.85 -55.43 4.89
CA PRO A 274 75.17 -56.51 5.64
C PRO A 274 74.85 -56.07 7.12
N THR A 275 73.90 -56.76 7.75
CA THR A 275 73.44 -56.43 9.15
C THR A 275 74.37 -57.15 10.19
N SER A 276 75.29 -57.96 9.77
CA SER A 276 76.27 -58.60 10.63
C SER A 276 77.57 -58.77 9.88
N LEU A 277 78.68 -58.68 10.60
CA LEU A 277 80.04 -58.91 10.10
C LEU A 277 80.72 -59.91 11.03
N SER A 278 81.51 -60.85 10.40
CA SER A 278 82.31 -61.77 11.17
C SER A 278 83.80 -61.60 10.76
N PHE A 279 84.65 -61.48 11.74
CA PHE A 279 86.07 -61.34 11.54
C PHE A 279 86.78 -62.63 11.96
N SER A 280 87.90 -62.99 11.29
CA SER A 280 88.77 -64.05 11.74
C SER A 280 89.57 -63.61 13.00
N ALA A 281 90.21 -64.56 13.67
CA ALA A 281 91.06 -64.28 14.81
C ALA A 281 92.26 -63.36 14.51
N ASP A 282 92.68 -63.30 13.26
CA ASP A 282 93.77 -62.52 12.73
C ASP A 282 93.34 -61.05 12.39
N GLY A 283 92.03 -60.73 12.61
CA GLY A 283 91.48 -59.47 12.25
C GLY A 283 91.09 -59.31 10.80
N GLY A 284 90.94 -58.11 10.31
CA GLY A 284 90.63 -57.80 8.94
C GLY A 284 89.74 -56.55 8.81
N THR A 285 89.42 -56.22 7.59
CA THR A 285 88.51 -55.12 7.24
C THR A 285 87.34 -55.65 6.43
N GLN A 286 86.16 -55.24 6.82
CA GLN A 286 84.91 -55.47 6.08
C GLN A 286 84.14 -54.21 5.88
N SER A 287 83.37 -54.12 4.83
CA SER A 287 82.60 -52.95 4.45
C SER A 287 81.11 -53.14 4.71
N VAL A 288 80.49 -52.10 5.25
CA VAL A 288 79.04 -52.00 5.32
C VAL A 288 78.56 -50.84 4.44
N THR A 289 77.48 -51.03 3.80
CA THR A 289 76.79 -49.94 3.08
C THR A 289 75.66 -49.43 3.96
N VAL A 290 75.69 -48.14 4.26
CA VAL A 290 74.61 -47.42 4.98
C VAL A 290 73.91 -46.48 3.98
N THR A 291 72.59 -46.62 3.85
CA THR A 291 71.75 -45.79 3.01
C THR A 291 70.64 -45.18 3.85
N SER A 292 70.16 -44.02 3.44
CA SER A 292 69.02 -43.37 4.06
C SER A 292 68.00 -42.87 3.04
N ARG A 293 66.81 -42.81 3.48
CA ARG A 293 65.73 -42.07 2.74
C ARG A 293 64.88 -41.27 3.71
N ARG A 294 64.17 -40.28 3.15
CA ARG A 294 63.26 -39.43 3.94
C ARG A 294 61.94 -39.24 3.22
N ARG A 295 60.91 -38.92 3.98
CA ARG A 295 59.64 -38.41 3.46
C ARG A 295 59.20 -37.19 4.23
N PRO A 296 58.53 -36.25 3.56
CA PRO A 296 57.90 -35.15 4.27
C PRO A 296 56.64 -35.61 5.02
N ILE A 297 56.46 -35.07 6.20
CA ILE A 297 55.22 -35.14 6.99
C ILE A 297 54.66 -33.76 7.06
N THR A 298 53.48 -33.54 6.49
CA THR A 298 52.75 -32.27 6.58
C THR A 298 51.82 -32.32 7.79
N LEU A 299 52.08 -31.48 8.76
CA LEU A 299 51.28 -31.27 9.97
C LEU A 299 50.37 -30.08 9.70
N THR A 300 49.04 -30.23 9.83
CA THR A 300 48.07 -29.16 9.71
C THR A 300 47.54 -28.83 11.09
N TYR A 301 47.61 -27.54 11.43
CA TYR A 301 47.08 -27.00 12.70
C TYR A 301 45.89 -26.15 12.39
N THR A 302 44.79 -26.33 13.12
CA THR A 302 43.64 -25.48 13.12
C THR A 302 43.51 -24.78 14.46
N ASN A 303 43.55 -23.44 14.44
CA ASN A 303 43.55 -22.61 15.69
C ASN A 303 44.61 -23.04 16.70
N GLY A 304 45.82 -23.37 16.18
CA GLY A 304 46.95 -23.78 16.99
C GLY A 304 46.97 -25.25 17.46
N SER A 305 45.93 -26.01 17.20
CA SER A 305 45.84 -27.43 17.53
C SER A 305 46.12 -28.30 16.30
N LEU A 306 46.94 -29.35 16.46
CA LEU A 306 47.17 -30.33 15.37
C LEU A 306 45.86 -31.05 15.02
N THR A 307 45.43 -30.94 13.78
CA THR A 307 44.15 -31.51 13.30
C THR A 307 44.35 -32.57 12.20
N ASN A 308 45.47 -32.53 11.49
CA ASN A 308 45.77 -33.52 10.47
C ASN A 308 47.28 -33.71 10.35
N GLU A 309 47.70 -34.97 10.06
CA GLU A 309 49.03 -35.39 9.68
C GLU A 309 48.98 -36.18 8.37
N SER A 310 49.79 -35.79 7.41
CA SER A 310 49.82 -36.40 6.10
C SER A 310 51.26 -36.69 5.70
N ALA A 311 51.56 -37.96 5.41
CA ALA A 311 52.88 -38.40 4.98
C ALA A 311 52.97 -38.37 3.44
N GLY A 312 53.98 -37.72 2.92
CA GLY A 312 54.33 -37.77 1.50
C GLY A 312 55.07 -39.06 1.14
N SER A 313 55.43 -39.18 -0.12
CA SER A 313 56.21 -40.32 -0.62
C SER A 313 57.63 -40.31 -0.10
N TRP A 314 58.18 -41.53 0.14
CA TRP A 314 59.58 -41.68 0.44
C TRP A 314 60.45 -41.26 -0.77
N SER A 315 61.59 -40.57 -0.45
CA SER A 315 62.64 -40.38 -1.46
C SER A 315 63.29 -41.71 -1.85
N THR A 316 64.04 -41.71 -2.94
CA THR A 316 64.93 -42.83 -3.25
C THR A 316 66.00 -42.96 -2.17
N TRP A 317 66.49 -44.21 -2.00
CA TRP A 317 67.61 -44.42 -1.12
C TRP A 317 68.87 -43.70 -1.62
N SER A 318 69.58 -43.05 -0.75
CA SER A 318 70.85 -42.38 -1.03
C SER A 318 71.90 -42.75 0.02
N SER A 319 73.18 -42.56 -0.34
CA SER A 319 74.25 -42.76 0.63
C SER A 319 74.06 -41.92 1.88
N TYR A 320 74.25 -42.50 3.03
CA TYR A 320 74.17 -41.76 4.32
C TYR A 320 75.40 -40.89 4.51
N SER A 321 75.20 -39.65 4.81
CA SER A 321 76.24 -38.64 5.07
C SER A 321 76.33 -38.26 6.56
N GLY A 322 75.77 -39.05 7.45
CA GLY A 322 75.77 -38.77 8.87
C GLY A 322 76.93 -39.44 9.64
N ARG A 323 76.81 -39.40 10.94
CA ARG A 323 77.81 -39.94 11.86
C ARG A 323 77.57 -41.43 12.12
N ILE A 324 78.63 -42.25 11.96
CA ILE A 324 78.66 -43.69 12.32
C ILE A 324 79.57 -43.81 13.55
N SER A 325 79.13 -44.58 14.54
CA SER A 325 79.90 -44.84 15.74
C SER A 325 80.24 -46.34 15.83
N SER A 326 81.40 -46.67 16.39
CA SER A 326 81.83 -48.09 16.59
C SER A 326 81.73 -48.47 18.06
N GLY A 327 81.55 -49.77 18.34
CA GLY A 327 81.69 -50.36 19.66
C GLY A 327 83.18 -50.62 20.03
N ALA A 328 83.45 -51.06 21.31
CA ALA A 328 84.80 -51.36 21.82
C ALA A 328 85.48 -52.46 21.02
N GLY A 329 86.73 -52.26 20.60
CA GLY A 329 87.48 -53.18 19.79
C GLY A 329 87.35 -53.04 18.27
N PHE A 330 86.51 -52.16 17.80
CA PHE A 330 86.32 -51.92 16.39
C PHE A 330 86.54 -50.44 16.06
N SER A 331 87.09 -50.17 14.92
CA SER A 331 87.15 -48.84 14.32
C SER A 331 86.36 -48.70 13.05
N VAL A 332 85.76 -47.57 12.84
CA VAL A 332 85.07 -47.26 11.59
C VAL A 332 85.88 -46.20 10.87
N SER A 333 86.26 -46.46 9.65
CA SER A 333 86.89 -45.43 8.80
C SER A 333 86.08 -45.31 7.51
N GLY A 334 85.98 -44.09 7.04
CA GLY A 334 85.23 -43.75 5.83
C GLY A 334 83.95 -43.02 6.18
N THR A 335 83.76 -41.93 5.55
CA THR A 335 82.49 -41.15 5.46
C THR A 335 82.13 -41.13 4.03
N SER A 336 80.93 -41.39 3.73
CA SER A 336 80.43 -41.04 2.41
C SER A 336 80.22 -39.54 2.30
#